data_e097cbe6b4a904a7ca873a7e507fef2c
#
_entry.id   e097cbe6b4a904a7ca873a7e507fef2c
#
_cell.length_a   1.000
_cell.length_b   1.000
_cell.length_c   1.000
_cell.angle_alpha   90.00
_cell.angle_beta   90.00
_cell.angle_gamma   90.00
#
_symmetry.space_group_name_H-M   'P 1'
#
loop_
_entity.id
_entity.type
_entity.pdbx_description
1 polymer ?
#
loop_
_entity_poly.entity_id
_entity_poly.type
_entity_poly.pdbx_seq_one_letter_code
_entity_poly.pdbx_strand_id
1 'polypeptide(L)'
;QTDFSPPGQKPKDHKLLIDLPKVNKSREMIGVVIGNKHFWTEKIPGNQSSEEDVKIVREYYNKLLGMKNYQIIPSQFWLFENGVTINNFNEIFNPNLGFIKDKIKSVVEYSNIDTMDLMLYYSGEGTTIAGDKCIIPYDADKNKIHSFFKIKDLYSMLSEINTIDNIGDIFVFMDVDFNNSGFKQNLKAAEKDKKKKKKKKKKKKKNQEEEKPIFPTD
;
A
#
# COMPACT_ATOMS: atom_id res chain seq x y z
N GLN A 1 11.28 21.85 9.26
CA GLN A 1 10.93 21.03 10.44
C GLN A 1 10.70 21.98 11.60
N THR A 2 9.47 22.27 11.93
CA THR A 2 9.12 22.87 13.22
C THR A 2 8.94 21.71 14.18
N ASP A 3 10.02 21.42 14.91
CA ASP A 3 10.00 20.49 16.03
C ASP A 3 9.11 21.11 17.12
N PHE A 4 7.91 20.58 17.30
CA PHE A 4 6.97 21.00 18.35
C PHE A 4 7.30 20.45 19.72
N SER A 5 8.44 19.81 19.88
CA SER A 5 8.92 19.43 21.21
C SER A 5 9.37 20.67 21.97
N PRO A 6 8.90 20.92 23.21
CA PRO A 6 9.40 22.00 24.03
C PRO A 6 10.92 21.87 24.17
N PRO A 7 11.67 22.99 24.16
CA PRO A 7 13.11 22.94 24.29
C PRO A 7 13.50 22.24 25.58
N GLY A 8 14.26 21.14 25.48
CA GLY A 8 14.76 20.37 26.61
C GLY A 8 14.09 19.02 26.89
N GLN A 9 13.03 18.64 26.17
CA GLN A 9 12.54 17.25 26.23
C GLN A 9 13.29 16.43 25.17
N LYS A 10 14.13 15.48 25.65
CA LYS A 10 14.61 14.39 24.78
C LYS A 10 13.38 13.67 24.18
N PRO A 11 13.45 13.19 22.92
CA PRO A 11 12.41 12.35 22.38
C PRO A 11 12.06 11.29 23.42
N LYS A 12 10.78 11.17 23.77
CA LYS A 12 10.36 10.11 24.70
C LYS A 12 10.75 8.80 24.03
N ASP A 13 11.77 8.14 24.59
CA ASP A 13 12.04 6.76 24.22
C ASP A 13 10.71 6.03 24.25
N HIS A 14 10.42 5.24 23.22
CA HIS A 14 9.20 4.44 23.11
C HIS A 14 9.22 3.32 24.16
N LYS A 15 9.26 3.72 25.43
CA LYS A 15 9.31 2.84 26.60
C LYS A 15 8.11 1.90 26.72
N LEU A 16 7.00 2.27 26.05
CA LEU A 16 5.75 1.52 26.08
C LEU A 16 5.88 0.04 25.63
N LEU A 17 6.84 -0.25 24.74
CA LEU A 17 7.02 -1.61 24.22
C LEU A 17 7.95 -2.47 25.10
N ILE A 18 8.71 -1.86 26.01
CA ILE A 18 9.71 -2.58 26.82
C ILE A 18 9.06 -3.30 28.01
N ASP A 19 7.97 -2.73 28.54
CA ASP A 19 7.29 -3.22 29.75
C ASP A 19 6.08 -4.12 29.46
N LEU A 20 5.76 -4.37 28.18
CA LEU A 20 4.66 -5.27 27.84
C LEU A 20 5.08 -6.74 27.96
N PRO A 21 4.23 -7.59 28.56
CA PRO A 21 4.54 -9.01 28.66
C PRO A 21 4.62 -9.65 27.27
N LYS A 22 5.57 -10.57 27.10
CA LYS A 22 5.63 -11.38 25.87
C LYS A 22 4.34 -12.19 25.73
N VAL A 23 3.75 -12.15 24.56
CA VAL A 23 2.58 -12.97 24.24
C VAL A 23 3.03 -14.43 24.08
N ASN A 24 2.39 -15.34 24.80
CA ASN A 24 2.55 -16.76 24.53
C ASN A 24 1.82 -17.08 23.24
N LYS A 25 2.59 -17.33 22.17
CA LYS A 25 2.03 -17.70 20.89
C LYS A 25 1.48 -19.11 20.93
N SER A 26 0.27 -19.28 20.43
CA SER A 26 -0.28 -20.60 20.11
C SER A 26 0.11 -21.06 18.71
N ARG A 27 0.50 -20.13 17.82
CA ARG A 27 0.88 -20.40 16.43
C ARG A 27 2.07 -19.53 16.02
N GLU A 28 2.81 -19.97 15.02
CA GLU A 28 3.81 -19.13 14.35
C GLU A 28 3.12 -18.06 13.51
N MET A 29 3.85 -16.99 13.20
CA MET A 29 3.31 -15.83 12.51
C MET A 29 4.25 -15.35 11.40
N ILE A 30 3.66 -14.82 10.34
CA ILE A 30 4.36 -14.02 9.32
C ILE A 30 3.88 -12.58 9.47
N GLY A 31 4.80 -11.64 9.56
CA GLY A 31 4.53 -10.22 9.61
C GLY A 31 4.74 -9.57 8.25
N VAL A 32 3.81 -8.72 7.81
CA VAL A 32 4.01 -7.79 6.69
C VAL A 32 3.89 -6.39 7.24
N VAL A 33 4.95 -5.58 7.13
CA VAL A 33 4.98 -4.23 7.70
C VAL A 33 5.39 -3.24 6.62
N ILE A 34 4.45 -2.41 6.17
CA ILE A 34 4.62 -1.50 5.04
C ILE A 34 4.32 -0.06 5.48
N GLY A 35 5.19 0.88 5.12
CA GLY A 35 4.96 2.30 5.30
C GLY A 35 5.38 3.12 4.09
N ASN A 36 4.55 4.07 3.68
CA ASN A 36 4.85 5.01 2.63
C ASN A 36 4.93 6.43 3.19
N LYS A 37 6.14 6.92 3.41
CA LYS A 37 6.43 8.28 3.90
C LYS A 37 6.50 9.29 2.77
N HIS A 38 7.13 8.93 1.66
CA HIS A 38 7.39 9.79 0.52
C HIS A 38 6.67 9.31 -0.73
N PHE A 39 6.46 10.22 -1.66
CA PHE A 39 5.86 9.93 -2.95
C PHE A 39 6.71 10.56 -4.05
N TRP A 40 6.80 9.91 -5.20
CA TRP A 40 7.53 10.40 -6.38
C TRP A 40 7.09 11.81 -6.81
N THR A 41 5.85 12.17 -6.53
CA THR A 41 5.32 13.48 -6.86
C THR A 41 5.16 14.33 -5.61
N GLU A 42 5.74 15.52 -5.57
CA GLU A 42 5.59 16.51 -4.51
C GLU A 42 4.14 16.99 -4.28
N LYS A 43 3.22 16.60 -5.18
CA LYS A 43 1.80 16.95 -5.09
C LYS A 43 1.00 16.07 -4.14
N ILE A 44 1.59 15.01 -3.65
CA ILE A 44 1.02 14.15 -2.61
C ILE A 44 1.77 14.49 -1.32
N PRO A 45 1.08 15.02 -0.29
CA PRO A 45 1.72 15.25 1.00
C PRO A 45 2.28 13.94 1.54
N GLY A 46 3.52 13.96 2.00
CA GLY A 46 4.13 12.80 2.64
C GLY A 46 3.51 12.54 4.01
N ASN A 47 3.40 11.28 4.39
CA ASN A 47 3.03 10.88 5.74
C ASN A 47 4.29 10.74 6.61
N GLN A 48 4.57 11.77 7.41
CA GLN A 48 5.80 11.85 8.20
C GLN A 48 5.88 10.76 9.29
N SER A 49 4.74 10.28 9.80
CA SER A 49 4.69 9.26 10.86
C SER A 49 4.89 7.84 10.34
N SER A 50 4.59 7.55 9.08
CA SER A 50 4.61 6.18 8.54
C SER A 50 5.92 5.44 8.76
N GLU A 51 7.07 6.13 8.73
CA GLU A 51 8.37 5.50 8.97
C GLU A 51 8.55 5.10 10.44
N GLU A 52 8.16 5.97 11.36
CA GLU A 52 8.20 5.71 12.80
C GLU A 52 7.23 4.59 13.18
N ASP A 53 6.02 4.63 12.64
CA ASP A 53 4.98 3.63 12.90
C ASP A 53 5.45 2.23 12.46
N VAL A 54 6.06 2.14 11.27
CA VAL A 54 6.66 0.88 10.77
C VAL A 54 7.77 0.36 11.68
N LYS A 55 8.64 1.24 12.18
CA LYS A 55 9.70 0.85 13.13
C LYS A 55 9.11 0.30 14.41
N ILE A 56 8.13 0.99 14.99
CA ILE A 56 7.45 0.59 16.24
C ILE A 56 6.75 -0.75 16.06
N VAL A 57 5.96 -0.91 14.98
CA VAL A 57 5.23 -2.16 14.73
C VAL A 57 6.18 -3.32 14.48
N ARG A 58 7.29 -3.09 13.75
CA ARG A 58 8.31 -4.10 13.54
C ARG A 58 8.98 -4.53 14.86
N GLU A 59 9.29 -3.58 15.76
CA GLU A 59 9.77 -3.88 17.09
C GLU A 59 8.74 -4.67 17.90
N TYR A 60 7.47 -4.31 17.82
CA TYR A 60 6.38 -5.05 18.44
C TYR A 60 6.35 -6.51 17.95
N TYR A 61 6.41 -6.73 16.64
CA TYR A 61 6.44 -8.08 16.05
C TYR A 61 7.64 -8.88 16.56
N ASN A 62 8.82 -8.26 16.60
CA ASN A 62 10.02 -8.94 17.08
C ASN A 62 10.02 -9.19 18.59
N LYS A 63 9.78 -8.15 19.39
CA LYS A 63 10.00 -8.21 20.84
C LYS A 63 8.84 -8.85 21.60
N LEU A 64 7.61 -8.56 21.20
CA LEU A 64 6.41 -9.02 21.91
C LEU A 64 5.82 -10.28 21.28
N LEU A 65 5.65 -10.31 19.97
CA LEU A 65 5.17 -11.51 19.29
C LEU A 65 6.28 -12.53 19.02
N GLY A 66 7.55 -12.18 19.28
CA GLY A 66 8.70 -13.07 19.13
C GLY A 66 8.94 -13.53 17.70
N MET A 67 8.46 -12.79 16.69
CA MET A 67 8.78 -13.08 15.30
C MET A 67 10.27 -12.88 15.04
N LYS A 68 10.87 -13.75 14.26
CA LYS A 68 12.24 -13.58 13.80
C LYS A 68 12.28 -12.66 12.58
N ASN A 69 13.39 -11.99 12.34
CA ASN A 69 13.51 -11.07 11.19
C ASN A 69 13.18 -11.74 9.85
N TYR A 70 13.48 -13.02 9.69
CA TYR A 70 13.14 -13.76 8.48
C TYR A 70 11.62 -14.01 8.31
N GLN A 71 10.84 -13.89 9.38
CA GLN A 71 9.37 -14.02 9.36
C GLN A 71 8.68 -12.70 9.00
N ILE A 72 9.41 -11.59 8.94
CA ILE A 72 8.84 -10.26 8.65
C ILE A 72 9.19 -9.83 7.22
N ILE A 73 8.19 -9.39 6.47
CA ILE A 73 8.30 -8.87 5.11
C ILE A 73 8.19 -7.34 5.15
N PRO A 74 9.11 -6.65 4.54
CA PRO A 74 10.38 -7.14 4.03
C PRO A 74 11.34 -7.49 5.16
N SER A 75 12.19 -8.46 4.92
CA SER A 75 13.21 -8.86 5.90
C SER A 75 14.24 -7.77 6.16
N GLN A 76 14.43 -6.85 5.23
CA GLN A 76 15.37 -5.75 5.30
C GLN A 76 14.64 -4.40 5.25
N PHE A 77 14.88 -3.56 6.24
CA PHE A 77 14.20 -2.28 6.45
C PHE A 77 14.41 -1.27 5.31
N TRP A 78 15.59 -1.26 4.69
CA TRP A 78 15.96 -0.31 3.63
C TRP A 78 15.13 -0.39 2.34
N LEU A 79 14.40 -1.50 2.13
CA LEU A 79 13.51 -1.62 0.95
C LEU A 79 12.39 -0.56 0.93
N PHE A 80 12.16 0.15 2.04
CA PHE A 80 11.11 1.16 2.15
C PHE A 80 11.60 2.59 2.31
N GLU A 81 12.92 2.85 2.30
CA GLU A 81 13.44 4.22 2.40
C GLU A 81 12.90 5.13 1.29
N ASN A 82 12.57 4.56 0.14
CA ASN A 82 11.97 5.28 -0.99
C ASN A 82 10.47 5.03 -1.18
N GLY A 83 9.82 4.33 -0.22
CA GLY A 83 8.41 3.96 -0.34
C GLY A 83 8.14 2.72 -1.20
N VAL A 84 6.97 2.14 -1.01
CA VAL A 84 6.53 0.91 -1.70
C VAL A 84 5.79 1.27 -2.99
N THR A 85 6.29 0.77 -4.12
CA THR A 85 5.70 0.98 -5.45
C THR A 85 4.50 0.06 -5.67
N ILE A 86 3.72 0.32 -6.72
CA ILE A 86 2.63 -0.57 -7.13
C ILE A 86 3.13 -1.98 -7.45
N ASN A 87 4.33 -2.09 -8.05
CA ASN A 87 4.93 -3.39 -8.34
C ASN A 87 5.31 -4.14 -7.06
N ASN A 88 5.86 -3.44 -6.06
CA ASN A 88 6.18 -4.08 -4.77
C ASN A 88 4.92 -4.60 -4.07
N PHE A 89 3.79 -3.88 -4.12
CA PHE A 89 2.52 -4.39 -3.61
C PHE A 89 2.13 -5.70 -4.32
N ASN A 90 2.20 -5.72 -5.64
CA ASN A 90 1.88 -6.91 -6.42
C ASN A 90 2.86 -8.07 -6.11
N GLU A 91 4.16 -7.81 -5.97
CA GLU A 91 5.15 -8.83 -5.61
C GLU A 91 4.94 -9.38 -4.21
N ILE A 92 4.56 -8.55 -3.23
CA ILE A 92 4.31 -9.00 -1.87
C ILE A 92 3.07 -9.89 -1.81
N PHE A 93 1.96 -9.44 -2.40
CA PHE A 93 0.64 -10.04 -2.25
C PHE A 93 0.23 -11.00 -3.35
N ASN A 94 1.06 -11.24 -4.38
CA ASN A 94 0.73 -12.22 -5.41
C ASN A 94 0.57 -13.62 -4.78
N PRO A 95 -0.63 -14.24 -4.87
CA PRO A 95 -0.88 -15.51 -4.19
C PRO A 95 -0.11 -16.70 -4.78
N ASN A 96 0.39 -16.57 -6.01
CA ASN A 96 1.09 -17.65 -6.71
C ASN A 96 2.61 -17.54 -6.65
N LEU A 97 3.15 -16.32 -6.74
CA LEU A 97 4.59 -16.04 -6.89
C LEU A 97 5.08 -14.97 -5.92
N GLY A 98 4.26 -14.56 -4.95
CA GLY A 98 4.59 -13.44 -4.09
C GLY A 98 5.44 -13.81 -2.88
N PHE A 99 6.03 -12.77 -2.29
CA PHE A 99 6.92 -12.90 -1.13
C PHE A 99 6.24 -13.55 0.08
N ILE A 100 4.93 -13.36 0.27
CA ILE A 100 4.19 -14.03 1.34
C ILE A 100 4.22 -15.55 1.14
N LYS A 101 3.94 -16.04 -0.08
CA LYS A 101 3.97 -17.47 -0.38
C LYS A 101 5.34 -18.09 -0.17
N ASP A 102 6.41 -17.42 -0.64
CA ASP A 102 7.77 -17.89 -0.44
C ASP A 102 8.13 -17.92 1.05
N LYS A 103 7.63 -16.94 1.79
CA LYS A 103 7.84 -16.86 3.23
C LYS A 103 7.12 -17.99 3.97
N ILE A 104 5.87 -18.31 3.59
CA ILE A 104 5.12 -19.44 4.14
C ILE A 104 5.93 -20.72 3.98
N LYS A 105 6.39 -21.02 2.77
CA LYS A 105 7.22 -22.20 2.51
C LYS A 105 8.47 -22.24 3.39
N SER A 106 9.22 -21.14 3.44
CA SER A 106 10.43 -21.06 4.25
C SER A 106 10.15 -21.30 5.74
N VAL A 107 9.10 -20.72 6.29
CA VAL A 107 8.76 -20.87 7.71
C VAL A 107 8.31 -22.31 8.00
N VAL A 108 7.51 -22.92 7.15
CA VAL A 108 7.10 -24.32 7.28
C VAL A 108 8.32 -25.25 7.27
N GLU A 109 9.22 -25.09 6.29
CA GLU A 109 10.43 -25.91 6.16
C GLU A 109 11.36 -25.80 7.37
N TYR A 110 11.56 -24.56 7.88
CA TYR A 110 12.51 -24.33 9.01
C TYR A 110 11.93 -24.61 10.38
N SER A 111 10.62 -24.49 10.57
CA SER A 111 10.00 -24.52 11.90
C SER A 111 9.20 -25.79 12.16
N ASN A 112 9.02 -26.64 11.15
CA ASN A 112 8.21 -27.87 11.21
C ASN A 112 6.82 -27.61 11.83
N ILE A 113 6.14 -26.58 11.35
CA ILE A 113 4.81 -26.17 11.83
C ILE A 113 3.75 -26.39 10.75
N ASP A 114 2.55 -26.73 11.22
CA ASP A 114 1.43 -27.04 10.32
C ASP A 114 0.67 -25.80 9.91
N THR A 115 0.60 -24.79 10.79
CA THR A 115 -0.24 -23.61 10.56
C THR A 115 0.42 -22.35 11.13
N MET A 116 0.32 -21.25 10.39
CA MET A 116 0.79 -19.92 10.80
C MET A 116 -0.23 -18.84 10.51
N ASP A 117 -0.21 -17.77 11.30
CA ASP A 117 -1.06 -16.60 11.09
C ASP A 117 -0.31 -15.52 10.29
N LEU A 118 -1.04 -14.72 9.51
CA LEU A 118 -0.49 -13.58 8.77
C LEU A 118 -0.94 -12.28 9.42
N MET A 119 0.00 -11.43 9.77
CA MET A 119 -0.25 -10.09 10.31
C MET A 119 0.24 -9.02 9.34
N LEU A 120 -0.68 -8.31 8.72
CA LEU A 120 -0.39 -7.17 7.83
C LEU A 120 -0.58 -5.86 8.58
N TYR A 121 0.44 -5.02 8.59
CA TYR A 121 0.35 -3.62 8.97
C TYR A 121 0.75 -2.72 7.80
N TYR A 122 -0.08 -1.71 7.53
CA TYR A 122 0.20 -0.67 6.56
C TYR A 122 -0.04 0.71 7.18
N SER A 123 0.95 1.63 7.04
CA SER A 123 0.81 3.06 7.35
C SER A 123 1.16 3.89 6.13
N GLY A 124 0.29 4.84 5.76
CA GLY A 124 0.51 5.69 4.59
C GLY A 124 -0.74 6.44 4.15
N GLU A 125 -0.66 7.04 2.97
CA GLU A 125 -1.76 7.80 2.40
C GLU A 125 -2.72 6.92 1.60
N GLY A 126 -3.99 7.31 1.63
CA GLY A 126 -5.05 6.71 0.85
C GLY A 126 -5.87 7.72 0.07
N THR A 127 -6.71 7.24 -0.79
CA THR A 127 -7.66 8.07 -1.54
C THR A 127 -8.87 7.26 -1.99
N THR A 128 -9.91 7.95 -2.44
CA THR A 128 -11.07 7.30 -3.06
C THR A 128 -11.15 7.68 -4.54
N ILE A 129 -11.08 6.70 -5.45
CA ILE A 129 -11.15 6.88 -6.90
C ILE A 129 -12.34 6.12 -7.45
N ALA A 130 -13.29 6.84 -8.06
CA ALA A 130 -14.52 6.27 -8.64
C ALA A 130 -15.32 5.39 -7.67
N GLY A 131 -15.24 5.68 -6.35
CA GLY A 131 -15.91 4.93 -5.30
C GLY A 131 -15.04 3.82 -4.66
N ASP A 132 -13.95 3.41 -5.29
CA ASP A 132 -13.00 2.45 -4.71
C ASP A 132 -12.03 3.16 -3.74
N LYS A 133 -11.84 2.61 -2.54
CA LYS A 133 -10.76 2.99 -1.64
C LYS A 133 -9.44 2.43 -2.18
N CYS A 134 -8.42 3.28 -2.24
CA CYS A 134 -7.11 2.94 -2.78
C CYS A 134 -5.99 3.40 -1.86
N ILE A 135 -4.99 2.58 -1.66
CA ILE A 135 -3.67 2.96 -1.15
C ILE A 135 -2.96 3.77 -2.24
N ILE A 136 -2.18 4.76 -1.85
CA ILE A 136 -1.32 5.54 -2.75
C ILE A 136 0.09 4.94 -2.69
N PRO A 137 0.56 4.20 -3.72
CA PRO A 137 1.95 3.75 -3.80
C PRO A 137 2.92 4.92 -4.01
N TYR A 138 4.21 4.70 -3.75
CA TYR A 138 5.28 5.69 -3.93
C TYR A 138 5.29 6.28 -5.36
N ASP A 139 5.10 5.45 -6.37
CA ASP A 139 5.12 5.78 -7.80
C ASP A 139 3.74 6.14 -8.38
N ALA A 140 2.76 6.44 -7.52
CA ALA A 140 1.42 6.78 -7.97
C ALA A 140 1.39 8.04 -8.85
N ASP A 141 0.78 7.91 -10.03
CA ASP A 141 0.52 9.02 -10.95
C ASP A 141 -0.98 9.35 -10.95
N LYS A 142 -1.34 10.55 -10.48
CA LYS A 142 -2.73 11.02 -10.44
C LYS A 142 -3.48 10.97 -11.78
N ASN A 143 -2.74 10.89 -12.89
CA ASN A 143 -3.32 10.78 -14.22
C ASN A 143 -3.56 9.32 -14.66
N LYS A 144 -3.04 8.34 -13.89
CA LYS A 144 -3.09 6.93 -14.20
C LYS A 144 -3.79 6.17 -13.07
N ILE A 145 -5.08 5.87 -13.21
CA ILE A 145 -5.88 5.19 -12.17
C ILE A 145 -5.26 3.84 -11.76
N HIS A 146 -4.63 3.14 -12.70
CA HIS A 146 -3.99 1.85 -12.44
C HIS A 146 -2.68 1.93 -11.63
N SER A 147 -2.17 3.12 -11.35
CA SER A 147 -1.02 3.31 -10.45
C SER A 147 -1.39 3.33 -8.97
N PHE A 148 -2.68 3.17 -8.65
CA PHE A 148 -3.19 3.09 -7.29
C PHE A 148 -3.54 1.66 -6.93
N PHE A 149 -3.22 1.24 -5.71
CA PHE A 149 -3.50 -0.11 -5.24
C PHE A 149 -4.86 -0.14 -4.54
N LYS A 150 -5.83 -0.83 -5.13
CA LYS A 150 -7.19 -0.87 -4.59
C LYS A 150 -7.28 -1.78 -3.38
N ILE A 151 -7.98 -1.34 -2.36
CA ILE A 151 -8.23 -2.16 -1.16
C ILE A 151 -8.98 -3.46 -1.50
N LYS A 152 -9.92 -3.41 -2.43
CA LYS A 152 -10.64 -4.63 -2.87
C LYS A 152 -9.71 -5.65 -3.54
N ASP A 153 -8.68 -5.19 -4.27
CA ASP A 153 -7.71 -6.09 -4.91
C ASP A 153 -6.80 -6.72 -3.84
N LEU A 154 -6.40 -5.93 -2.80
CA LEU A 154 -5.71 -6.47 -1.63
C LEU A 154 -6.50 -7.59 -0.96
N TYR A 155 -7.78 -7.36 -0.64
CA TYR A 155 -8.61 -8.37 0.00
C TYR A 155 -8.83 -9.61 -0.89
N SER A 156 -8.93 -9.45 -2.21
CA SER A 156 -8.99 -10.57 -3.13
C SER A 156 -7.71 -11.42 -3.07
N MET A 157 -6.54 -10.78 -3.12
CA MET A 157 -5.25 -11.47 -3.00
C MET A 157 -5.09 -12.17 -1.65
N LEU A 158 -5.47 -11.51 -0.55
CA LEU A 158 -5.44 -12.11 0.78
C LEU A 158 -6.40 -13.29 0.92
N SER A 159 -7.57 -13.22 0.29
CA SER A 159 -8.52 -14.35 0.24
C SER A 159 -7.92 -15.54 -0.49
N GLU A 160 -7.19 -15.33 -1.59
CA GLU A 160 -6.48 -16.40 -2.29
C GLU A 160 -5.31 -16.94 -1.46
N ILE A 161 -4.54 -16.08 -0.78
CA ILE A 161 -3.48 -16.50 0.16
C ILE A 161 -4.06 -17.34 1.30
N ASN A 162 -5.25 -17.01 1.79
CA ASN A 162 -5.93 -17.77 2.84
C ASN A 162 -6.34 -19.18 2.41
N THR A 163 -6.30 -19.52 1.13
CA THR A 163 -6.53 -20.89 0.64
C THR A 163 -5.28 -21.77 0.67
N ILE A 164 -4.12 -21.22 1.06
CA ILE A 164 -2.87 -21.99 1.22
C ILE A 164 -2.95 -22.80 2.51
N ASP A 165 -2.73 -24.11 2.43
CA ASP A 165 -2.92 -25.08 3.51
C ASP A 165 -2.27 -24.71 4.85
N ASN A 166 -1.17 -23.97 4.85
CA ASN A 166 -0.44 -23.61 6.07
C ASN A 166 -0.82 -22.24 6.65
N ILE A 167 -1.84 -21.55 6.11
CA ILE A 167 -2.32 -20.28 6.65
C ILE A 167 -3.53 -20.51 7.55
N GLY A 168 -3.45 -19.92 8.76
CA GLY A 168 -4.56 -19.81 9.70
C GLY A 168 -5.30 -18.49 9.54
N ASP A 169 -5.24 -17.64 10.55
CA ASP A 169 -5.94 -16.36 10.52
C ASP A 169 -5.11 -15.26 9.83
N ILE A 170 -5.80 -14.34 9.13
CA ILE A 170 -5.17 -13.15 8.51
C ILE A 170 -5.69 -11.90 9.22
N PHE A 171 -4.78 -11.16 9.86
CA PHE A 171 -5.07 -9.90 10.54
C PHE A 171 -4.57 -8.73 9.70
N VAL A 172 -5.43 -7.74 9.43
CA VAL A 172 -5.10 -6.55 8.64
C VAL A 172 -5.30 -5.29 9.46
N PHE A 173 -4.21 -4.56 9.68
CA PHE A 173 -4.19 -3.28 10.36
C PHE A 173 -3.78 -2.19 9.37
N MET A 174 -4.63 -1.18 9.21
CA MET A 174 -4.39 -0.10 8.25
C MET A 174 -4.52 1.26 8.92
N ASP A 175 -3.43 1.99 8.97
CA ASP A 175 -3.39 3.40 9.35
C ASP A 175 -3.37 4.27 8.09
N VAL A 176 -4.58 4.56 7.58
CA VAL A 176 -4.78 5.22 6.28
C VAL A 176 -5.97 6.17 6.32
N ASP A 177 -5.76 7.43 5.97
CA ASP A 177 -6.87 8.35 5.68
C ASP A 177 -7.26 8.30 4.18
N PHE A 178 -8.45 7.79 3.91
CA PHE A 178 -9.04 7.77 2.56
C PHE A 178 -9.78 9.06 2.18
N ASN A 179 -9.87 10.03 3.09
CA ASN A 179 -10.61 11.27 2.90
C ASN A 179 -9.74 12.46 2.46
N ASN A 180 -8.49 12.23 2.09
CA ASN A 180 -7.55 13.28 1.70
C ASN A 180 -8.16 14.17 0.60
N SER A 181 -8.70 15.33 1.02
CA SER A 181 -9.48 16.25 0.18
C SER A 181 -8.61 16.94 -0.90
N GLY A 182 -7.34 17.16 -0.62
CA GLY A 182 -6.39 17.78 -1.55
C GLY A 182 -6.16 16.92 -2.80
N PHE A 183 -6.10 15.60 -2.61
CA PHE A 183 -5.93 14.66 -3.72
C PHE A 183 -7.22 14.50 -4.57
N LYS A 184 -8.40 14.47 -3.91
CA LYS A 184 -9.71 14.39 -4.60
C LYS A 184 -9.97 15.55 -5.56
N GLN A 185 -9.57 16.78 -5.20
CA GLN A 185 -9.76 17.95 -6.08
C GLN A 185 -8.90 17.86 -7.34
N ASN A 186 -7.67 17.36 -7.23
CA ASN A 186 -6.78 17.20 -8.39
C ASN A 186 -7.25 16.11 -9.36
N LEU A 187 -7.79 14.99 -8.85
CA LEU A 187 -8.36 13.93 -9.70
C LEU A 187 -9.60 14.41 -10.47
N LYS A 188 -10.51 15.14 -9.80
CA LYS A 188 -11.70 15.71 -10.45
C LYS A 188 -11.35 16.73 -11.55
N ALA A 189 -10.29 17.51 -11.38
CA ALA A 189 -9.78 18.43 -12.38
C ALA A 189 -9.23 17.67 -13.60
N ALA A 190 -8.43 16.64 -13.38
CA ALA A 190 -7.85 15.80 -14.44
C ALA A 190 -8.92 15.04 -15.24
N GLU A 191 -9.97 14.54 -14.60
CA GLU A 191 -11.10 13.90 -15.28
C GLU A 191 -11.91 14.89 -16.13
N LYS A 192 -12.14 16.12 -15.65
CA LYS A 192 -12.81 17.17 -16.43
C LYS A 192 -12.02 17.53 -17.68
N ASP A 193 -10.70 17.63 -17.59
CA ASP A 193 -9.83 17.93 -18.73
C ASP A 193 -9.79 16.78 -19.75
N LYS A 194 -9.77 15.53 -19.31
CA LYS A 194 -9.90 14.36 -20.22
C LYS A 194 -11.25 14.35 -20.95
N LYS A 195 -12.35 14.67 -20.27
CA LYS A 195 -13.69 14.76 -20.88
C LYS A 195 -13.77 15.91 -21.90
N LYS A 196 -13.16 17.09 -21.61
CA LYS A 196 -13.06 18.21 -22.53
C LYS A 196 -12.24 17.86 -23.78
N LYS A 197 -11.08 17.19 -23.62
CA LYS A 197 -10.24 16.75 -24.76
C LYS A 197 -10.95 15.72 -25.64
N LYS A 198 -11.70 14.76 -25.06
CA LYS A 198 -12.50 13.78 -25.81
C LYS A 198 -13.64 14.48 -26.62
N LYS A 199 -14.34 15.46 -26.01
CA LYS A 199 -15.39 16.23 -26.73
C LYS A 199 -14.80 17.05 -27.87
N LYS A 200 -13.63 17.69 -27.70
CA LYS A 200 -12.95 18.43 -28.78
C LYS A 200 -12.51 17.52 -29.94
N LYS A 201 -12.00 16.30 -29.65
CA LYS A 201 -11.63 15.33 -30.69
C LYS A 201 -12.85 14.83 -31.47
N LYS A 202 -13.99 14.57 -30.79
CA LYS A 202 -15.24 14.18 -31.48
C LYS A 202 -15.79 15.27 -32.37
N LYS A 203 -15.77 16.57 -31.93
CA LYS A 203 -16.17 17.69 -32.76
C LYS A 203 -15.29 17.88 -34.02
N LYS A 204 -13.96 17.75 -33.87
CA LYS A 204 -13.05 17.83 -35.03
C LYS A 204 -13.29 16.71 -36.06
N LYS A 205 -13.56 15.46 -35.60
CA LYS A 205 -13.89 14.37 -36.54
C LYS A 205 -15.20 14.62 -37.26
N LYS A 206 -16.24 15.15 -36.60
CA LYS A 206 -17.53 15.42 -37.21
C LYS A 206 -17.42 16.51 -38.30
N ASN A 207 -16.66 17.58 -38.02
CA ASN A 207 -16.45 18.65 -39.03
C ASN A 207 -15.63 18.16 -40.25
N GLN A 208 -14.72 17.18 -40.10
CA GLN A 208 -13.97 16.60 -41.22
C GLN A 208 -14.83 15.65 -42.09
N GLU A 209 -15.87 15.04 -41.52
CA GLU A 209 -16.82 14.19 -42.27
C GLU A 209 -17.84 15.04 -43.07
N GLU A 210 -18.15 16.24 -42.60
CA GLU A 210 -19.05 17.18 -43.30
C GLU A 210 -18.36 17.94 -44.46
N GLU A 211 -17.04 17.98 -44.54
CA GLU A 211 -16.25 18.64 -45.60
C GLU A 211 -15.82 17.69 -46.75
N LYS A 212 -16.39 16.50 -46.87
CA LYS A 212 -16.10 15.65 -48.04
C LYS A 212 -16.72 16.24 -49.27
N PRO A 213 -15.94 16.52 -50.33
CA PRO A 213 -16.48 17.06 -51.56
C PRO A 213 -17.45 16.06 -52.19
N ILE A 214 -18.65 16.54 -52.50
CA ILE A 214 -19.62 15.79 -53.31
C ILE A 214 -19.08 15.83 -54.72
N PHE A 215 -18.52 14.75 -55.22
CA PHE A 215 -18.19 14.63 -56.65
C PHE A 215 -19.50 14.47 -57.44
N PRO A 216 -19.71 15.23 -58.48
CA PRO A 216 -20.85 15.00 -59.36
C PRO A 216 -20.66 13.64 -60.06
N THR A 217 -21.68 12.81 -60.00
CA THR A 217 -21.78 11.57 -60.80
C THR A 217 -22.28 11.98 -62.15
N ASP A 218 -21.44 11.86 -63.20
CA ASP A 218 -21.85 11.88 -64.61
C ASP A 218 -22.63 10.62 -64.93
#